data_b8ae58dcb8213cbfd49291a84f596807
#
_entry.id   b8ae58dcb8213cbfd49291a84f596807
#
_cell.length_a   1.000
_cell.length_b   1.000
_cell.length_c   1.000
_cell.angle_alpha   90.00
_cell.angle_beta   90.00
_cell.angle_gamma   90.00
#
_symmetry.space_group_name_H-M   'P 1'
#
loop_
_entity.id
_entity.type
_entity.pdbx_description
1 polymer ?
#
loop_
_entity_poly.entity_id
_entity_poly.type
_entity_poly.pdbx_seq_one_letter_code
_entity_poly.pdbx_strand_id
1 'polypeptide(L)' 'DYDKDMLIDSVIMKTSKKLKNISYPRLIMIIRGELKTYFIPNENNVKHRINRLIQLGYIKINDESKMYEYIP' A
#
# COMPACT_ATOMS: atom_id res chain seq x y z
N ASP A 1 -1.83 -13.12 -8.64
CA ASP A 1 -0.52 -13.80 -8.57
C ASP A 1 0.11 -13.56 -7.20
N TYR A 2 0.37 -14.65 -6.49
CA TYR A 2 0.85 -14.60 -5.10
C TYR A 2 2.14 -13.78 -4.95
N ASP A 3 3.09 -13.97 -5.86
CA ASP A 3 4.37 -13.26 -5.77
C ASP A 3 4.20 -11.76 -5.99
N LYS A 4 3.34 -11.38 -6.93
CA LYS A 4 3.06 -9.95 -7.19
C LYS A 4 2.36 -9.32 -6.00
N ASP A 5 1.41 -10.03 -5.40
CA ASP A 5 0.69 -9.55 -4.22
C ASP A 5 1.65 -9.31 -3.05
N MET A 6 2.59 -10.23 -2.84
CA MET A 6 3.58 -10.08 -1.78
C MET A 6 4.51 -8.89 -2.01
N LEU A 7 4.89 -8.65 -3.26
CA LEU A 7 5.72 -7.48 -3.59
C LEU A 7 4.96 -6.18 -3.32
N ILE A 8 3.69 -6.13 -3.69
CA ILE A 8 2.85 -4.96 -3.42
C ILE A 8 2.74 -4.74 -1.92
N ASP A 9 2.43 -5.79 -1.15
CA ASP A 9 2.31 -5.71 0.30
C ASP A 9 3.60 -5.20 0.94
N SER A 10 4.73 -5.70 0.47
CA SER A 10 6.05 -5.30 1.00
C SER A 10 6.29 -3.80 0.83
N VAL A 11 5.96 -3.26 -0.34
CA VAL A 11 6.13 -1.81 -0.60
C VAL A 11 5.17 -1.01 0.27
N ILE A 12 3.91 -1.44 0.38
CA ILE A 12 2.92 -0.75 1.22
C ILE A 12 3.42 -0.68 2.67
N MET A 13 3.85 -1.80 3.21
CA MET A 13 4.28 -1.84 4.62
C MET A 13 5.55 -1.04 4.85
N LYS A 14 6.53 -1.15 3.97
CA LYS A 14 7.77 -0.39 4.08
C LYS A 14 7.49 1.10 4.04
N THR A 15 6.66 1.54 3.10
CA THR A 15 6.32 2.95 2.94
C THR A 15 5.53 3.48 4.14
N SER A 16 4.54 2.72 4.58
CA SER A 16 3.71 3.10 5.72
C SER A 16 4.53 3.22 6.99
N LYS A 17 5.43 2.28 7.22
CA LYS A 17 6.33 2.31 8.37
C LYS A 17 7.21 3.55 8.37
N LYS A 18 7.73 3.90 7.20
CA LYS A 18 8.66 5.02 7.04
C LYS A 18 7.97 6.36 7.19
N LEU A 19 6.82 6.54 6.54
CA LEU A 19 6.13 7.83 6.47
C LEU A 19 5.07 8.01 7.54
N LYS A 20 4.62 6.94 8.17
CA LYS A 20 3.57 6.88 9.19
C LYS A 20 2.18 7.15 8.67
N ASN A 21 2.01 8.10 7.76
CA ASN A 21 0.74 8.31 7.05
C ASN A 21 1.02 8.70 5.61
N ILE A 22 0.08 8.37 4.71
CA ILE A 22 0.26 8.62 3.29
C ILE A 22 -1.09 8.58 2.58
N SER A 23 -1.27 9.47 1.58
CA SER A 23 -2.48 9.49 0.75
C SER A 23 -2.43 8.36 -0.28
N TYR A 24 -3.61 7.96 -0.77
CA TYR A 24 -3.68 6.92 -1.80
C TYR A 24 -2.91 7.30 -3.08
N PRO A 25 -3.10 8.50 -3.66
CA PRO A 25 -2.37 8.84 -4.88
C PRO A 25 -0.86 8.77 -4.73
N ARG A 26 -0.35 9.19 -3.58
CA ARG A 26 1.08 9.12 -3.34
C ARG A 26 1.55 7.68 -3.16
N LEU A 27 0.77 6.88 -2.45
CA LEU A 27 1.11 5.47 -2.23
C LEU A 27 1.16 4.70 -3.54
N ILE A 28 0.16 4.87 -4.42
CA ILE A 28 0.14 4.17 -5.70
C ILE A 28 1.32 4.59 -6.58
N MET A 29 1.70 5.86 -6.52
CA MET A 29 2.85 6.37 -7.26
C MET A 29 4.16 5.71 -6.78
N ILE A 30 4.32 5.59 -5.47
CA ILE A 30 5.50 4.94 -4.89
C ILE A 30 5.54 3.46 -5.25
N ILE A 31 4.40 2.76 -5.15
CA ILE A 31 4.32 1.35 -5.51
C ILE A 31 4.73 1.14 -6.96
N ARG A 32 4.19 1.93 -7.88
CA ARG A 32 4.51 1.84 -9.29
C ARG A 32 5.98 2.12 -9.55
N GLY A 33 6.52 3.14 -8.88
CA GLY A 33 7.93 3.50 -9.04
C GLY A 33 8.88 2.40 -8.57
N GLU A 34 8.58 1.78 -7.44
CA GLU A 34 9.46 0.74 -6.89
C GLU A 34 9.36 -0.59 -7.63
N LEU A 35 8.20 -0.90 -8.20
CA LEU A 35 7.98 -2.20 -8.83
C LEU A 35 8.11 -2.18 -10.35
N LYS A 36 8.32 -1.03 -10.97
CA LYS A 36 8.28 -0.87 -12.43
C LYS A 36 9.24 -1.77 -13.20
N THR A 37 10.35 -2.18 -12.59
CA THR A 37 11.32 -3.07 -13.23
C THR A 37 10.90 -4.54 -13.17
N TYR A 38 9.91 -4.85 -12.33
CA TYR A 38 9.39 -6.22 -12.18
C TYR A 38 8.08 -6.41 -12.94
N PHE A 39 7.13 -5.50 -12.73
CA PHE A 39 5.83 -5.53 -13.39
C PHE A 39 5.12 -4.19 -13.15
N ILE A 40 4.04 -3.95 -13.91
CA ILE A 40 3.21 -2.78 -13.72
C ILE A 40 2.03 -3.17 -12.82
N PRO A 41 1.98 -2.68 -11.57
CA PRO A 41 0.89 -3.03 -10.66
C PRO A 41 -0.46 -2.58 -11.19
N ASN A 42 -1.44 -3.50 -11.13
CA ASN A 42 -2.82 -3.18 -11.46
C ASN A 42 -3.44 -2.41 -10.29
N GLU A 43 -4.10 -1.30 -10.59
CA GLU A 43 -4.67 -0.44 -9.54
C GLU A 43 -5.70 -1.17 -8.68
N ASN A 44 -6.54 -2.02 -9.28
CA ASN A 44 -7.51 -2.79 -8.53
C ASN A 44 -6.84 -3.76 -7.57
N ASN A 45 -5.74 -4.37 -8.00
CA ASN A 45 -4.94 -5.25 -7.14
C ASN A 45 -4.34 -4.47 -5.98
N VAL A 46 -3.81 -3.28 -6.24
CA VAL A 46 -3.25 -2.45 -5.19
C VAL A 46 -4.32 -2.11 -4.15
N LYS A 47 -5.51 -1.73 -4.59
CA LYS A 47 -6.63 -1.45 -3.68
C LYS A 47 -7.01 -2.67 -2.86
N HIS A 48 -7.04 -3.84 -3.48
CA HIS A 48 -7.31 -5.10 -2.81
C HIS A 48 -6.28 -5.39 -1.71
N ARG A 49 -5.00 -5.19 -2.02
CA ARG A 49 -3.94 -5.43 -1.04
C ARG A 49 -4.01 -4.44 0.13
N ILE A 50 -4.29 -3.17 -0.18
CA ILE A 50 -4.48 -2.16 0.88
C ILE A 50 -5.62 -2.57 1.80
N ASN A 51 -6.76 -2.94 1.23
CA ASN A 51 -7.92 -3.37 2.03
C ASN A 51 -7.60 -4.60 2.87
N ARG A 52 -6.83 -5.54 2.32
CA ARG A 52 -6.43 -6.73 3.06
C ARG A 52 -5.57 -6.37 4.26
N LEU A 53 -4.62 -5.45 4.08
CA LEU A 53 -3.75 -5.02 5.17
C LEU A 53 -4.54 -4.25 6.24
N ILE A 54 -5.57 -3.50 5.83
CA ILE A 54 -6.47 -2.85 6.78
C ILE A 54 -7.22 -3.91 7.60
N GLN A 55 -7.78 -4.91 6.93
CA GLN A 55 -8.51 -5.98 7.61
C GLN A 55 -7.63 -6.75 8.60
N LEU A 56 -6.36 -6.92 8.25
CA LEU A 56 -5.41 -7.63 9.11
C LEU A 56 -4.87 -6.76 10.26
N GLY A 57 -5.18 -5.47 10.26
CA GLY A 57 -4.79 -4.59 11.36
C GLY A 57 -3.40 -4.00 11.25
N TYR A 58 -2.75 -4.05 10.08
CA TYR A 58 -1.42 -3.48 9.90
C TYR A 58 -1.43 -1.99 9.61
N ILE A 59 -2.45 -1.53 8.90
CA ILE A 59 -2.67 -0.12 8.60
C ILE A 59 -4.15 0.20 8.79
N LYS A 60 -4.46 1.50 8.85
CA LYS A 60 -5.85 1.96 8.94
C LYS A 60 -6.03 3.18 8.06
N ILE A 61 -7.28 3.50 7.74
CA ILE A 61 -7.60 4.72 7.04
C ILE A 61 -8.14 5.74 8.04
N ASN A 62 -7.65 6.97 7.98
CA ASN A 62 -8.17 8.07 8.79
C ASN A 62 -9.38 8.64 8.07
N ASP A 63 -10.54 8.63 8.74
CA ASP A 63 -11.79 9.05 8.11
C ASP A 63 -11.82 10.53 7.75
N GLU A 64 -11.11 11.37 8.51
CA GLU A 64 -11.09 12.81 8.26
C GLU A 64 -10.14 13.16 7.13
N SER A 65 -8.88 12.73 7.22
CA SER A 65 -7.85 13.07 6.24
C SER A 65 -7.89 12.20 4.99
N LYS A 66 -8.54 11.02 5.08
CA LYS A 66 -8.56 10.01 4.02
C LYS A 66 -7.18 9.45 3.72
N MET A 67 -6.25 9.59 4.66
CA MET A 67 -4.90 9.04 4.52
C MET A 67 -4.81 7.71 5.23
N TYR A 68 -3.92 6.86 4.71
CA TYR A 68 -3.59 5.60 5.37
C TYR A 68 -2.55 5.84 6.45
N GLU A 69 -2.70 5.17 7.59
CA GLU A 69 -1.82 5.33 8.73
C GLU A 69 -1.25 3.98 9.14
N TYR A 70 0.03 3.98 9.50
CA TYR A 70 0.69 2.79 10.02
C TYR A 70 0.22 2.50 11.44
N ILE A 71 -0.05 1.23 11.75
CA ILE A 71 -0.39 0.79 13.10
C ILE A 71 0.87 0.11 13.68
N PRO A 72 1.54 0.76 14.63
CA PRO A 72 2.77 0.19 15.21
C PRO A 72 2.52 -1.06 16.05
#